data_ad95b7aa8ed2f746d84d05919cc80f4c
#
_entry.id   ad95b7aa8ed2f746d84d05919cc80f4c
#
_cell.length_a   1.000
_cell.length_b   1.000
_cell.length_c   1.000
_cell.angle_alpha   90.00
_cell.angle_beta   90.00
_cell.angle_gamma   90.00
#
_symmetry.space_group_name_H-M   'P 1'
#
loop_
_entity.id
_entity.type
_entity.pdbx_description
1 polymer ?
#
loop_
_entity_poly.entity_id
_entity_poly.type
_entity_poly.pdbx_seq_one_letter_code
_entity_poly.pdbx_strand_id
1 'polypeptide(L)'
;MTRVRLSRIFWIGAAAILVAAALVALVAVLRGDFSDSDGRIVGTLAAALIAGSTLVAGLVLVEHGSRLLGWAAVTVSVPAFVAIVYSIWDFVFEGEGDSWRWGWAGILALIAALIAVTARLLARSPAIVRLALAAGTLAAVAAIASYIAIWNDDSGDAMARGLAVLWILTGLAYLLVPVLQRFSSAGTPAGDERLVAELEGVEVVATRSGRGVAVDLHPGERLLLRRRS
;
A
#
# COMPACT_ATOMS: atom_id res chain seq x y z
N MET A 1 -11.25 14.38 16.81
CA MET A 1 -12.48 14.25 16.01
C MET A 1 -12.27 14.24 14.48
N THR A 2 -11.10 14.54 13.95
CA THR A 2 -10.79 14.64 12.50
C THR A 2 -10.51 13.30 11.80
N ARG A 3 -9.96 12.30 12.48
CA ARG A 3 -9.57 11.00 11.87
C ARG A 3 -10.73 10.18 11.30
N VAL A 4 -11.87 10.14 12.01
CA VAL A 4 -13.06 9.37 11.56
C VAL A 4 -13.69 9.97 10.31
N ARG A 5 -13.62 11.30 10.15
CA ARG A 5 -14.17 11.99 8.97
C ARG A 5 -13.34 11.72 7.71
N LEU A 6 -12.01 11.73 7.81
CA LEU A 6 -11.12 11.52 6.64
C LEU A 6 -11.27 10.11 6.07
N SER A 7 -11.27 9.09 6.94
CA SER A 7 -11.49 7.70 6.54
C SER A 7 -12.87 7.51 5.87
N ARG A 8 -13.93 8.12 6.43
CA ARG A 8 -15.28 8.02 5.87
C ARG A 8 -15.39 8.68 4.49
N ILE A 9 -14.78 9.86 4.31
CA ILE A 9 -14.75 10.57 3.02
C ILE A 9 -14.03 9.75 1.97
N PHE A 10 -12.88 9.15 2.32
CA PHE A 10 -12.13 8.27 1.44
C PHE A 10 -12.96 7.07 0.97
N TRP A 11 -13.61 6.35 1.89
CA TRP A 11 -14.43 5.20 1.55
C TRP A 11 -15.64 5.56 0.67
N ILE A 12 -16.27 6.72 0.94
CA ILE A 12 -17.36 7.23 0.11
C ILE A 12 -16.82 7.58 -1.30
N GLY A 13 -15.66 8.24 -1.40
CA GLY A 13 -15.03 8.56 -2.68
C GLY A 13 -14.65 7.32 -3.47
N ALA A 14 -14.02 6.32 -2.83
CA ALA A 14 -13.68 5.06 -3.47
C ALA A 14 -14.93 4.31 -3.96
N ALA A 15 -15.99 4.25 -3.15
CA ALA A 15 -17.26 3.64 -3.55
C ALA A 15 -17.90 4.38 -4.73
N ALA A 16 -17.88 5.72 -4.74
CA ALA A 16 -18.41 6.52 -5.84
C ALA A 16 -17.62 6.26 -7.15
N ILE A 17 -16.30 6.17 -7.10
CA ILE A 17 -15.46 5.84 -8.26
C ILE A 17 -15.80 4.45 -8.79
N LEU A 18 -15.92 3.45 -7.90
CA LEU A 18 -16.28 2.08 -8.30
C LEU A 18 -17.67 2.00 -8.93
N VAL A 19 -18.64 2.72 -8.37
CA VAL A 19 -20.01 2.79 -8.94
C VAL A 19 -19.99 3.47 -10.29
N ALA A 20 -19.25 4.57 -10.46
CA ALA A 20 -19.11 5.25 -11.74
C ALA A 20 -18.47 4.33 -12.80
N ALA A 21 -17.39 3.63 -12.47
CA ALA A 21 -16.75 2.68 -13.36
C ALA A 21 -17.69 1.52 -13.76
N ALA A 22 -18.45 0.98 -12.79
CA ALA A 22 -19.43 -0.07 -13.05
C ALA A 22 -20.58 0.41 -13.96
N LEU A 23 -21.06 1.64 -13.78
CA LEU A 23 -22.09 2.22 -14.63
C LEU A 23 -21.60 2.42 -16.07
N VAL A 24 -20.37 2.91 -16.26
CA VAL A 24 -19.78 3.05 -17.60
C VAL A 24 -19.67 1.68 -18.28
N ALA A 25 -19.14 0.67 -17.56
CA ALA A 25 -19.04 -0.69 -18.08
C ALA A 25 -20.42 -1.28 -18.44
N LEU A 26 -21.43 -1.07 -17.58
CA LEU A 26 -22.81 -1.54 -17.84
C LEU A 26 -23.41 -0.89 -19.09
N VAL A 27 -23.24 0.42 -19.25
CA VAL A 27 -23.73 1.16 -20.43
C VAL A 27 -23.02 0.67 -21.70
N ALA A 28 -21.71 0.42 -21.65
CA ALA A 28 -20.95 -0.13 -22.77
C ALA A 28 -21.45 -1.52 -23.18
N VAL A 29 -21.69 -2.41 -22.19
CA VAL A 29 -22.26 -3.74 -22.45
C VAL A 29 -23.66 -3.66 -23.05
N LEU A 30 -24.53 -2.77 -22.55
CA LEU A 30 -25.90 -2.62 -23.07
C LEU A 30 -25.94 -2.04 -24.48
N ARG A 31 -24.93 -1.23 -24.87
CA ARG A 31 -24.80 -0.75 -26.24
C ARG A 31 -24.26 -1.81 -27.21
N GLY A 32 -23.70 -2.89 -26.68
CA GLY A 32 -23.07 -3.96 -27.47
C GLY A 32 -21.70 -3.59 -28.05
N ASP A 33 -21.16 -2.45 -27.66
CA ASP A 33 -19.86 -1.96 -28.09
C ASP A 33 -19.15 -1.21 -26.96
N PHE A 34 -17.87 -1.51 -26.77
CA PHE A 34 -17.01 -0.84 -25.81
C PHE A 34 -16.12 0.14 -26.56
N SER A 35 -16.52 1.40 -26.55
CA SER A 35 -15.81 2.45 -27.28
C SER A 35 -14.47 2.80 -26.62
N ASP A 36 -13.54 3.35 -27.39
CA ASP A 36 -12.27 3.87 -26.87
C ASP A 36 -12.47 4.90 -25.76
N SER A 37 -13.53 5.71 -25.85
CA SER A 37 -13.88 6.68 -24.82
C SER A 37 -14.28 6.02 -23.50
N ASP A 38 -15.01 4.90 -23.55
CA ASP A 38 -15.39 4.14 -22.35
C ASP A 38 -14.14 3.56 -21.68
N GLY A 39 -13.20 3.03 -22.48
CA GLY A 39 -11.91 2.53 -22.00
C GLY A 39 -11.08 3.61 -21.28
N ARG A 40 -11.06 4.84 -21.82
CA ARG A 40 -10.36 5.98 -21.20
C ARG A 40 -10.98 6.39 -19.89
N ILE A 41 -12.30 6.49 -19.82
CA ILE A 41 -13.00 6.84 -18.59
C ILE A 41 -12.71 5.80 -17.51
N VAL A 42 -12.85 4.51 -17.83
CA VAL A 42 -12.58 3.42 -16.89
C VAL A 42 -11.10 3.43 -16.45
N GLY A 43 -10.16 3.61 -17.39
CA GLY A 43 -8.74 3.73 -17.11
C GLY A 43 -8.41 4.90 -16.19
N THR A 44 -9.01 6.07 -16.45
CA THR A 44 -8.84 7.27 -15.60
C THR A 44 -9.39 7.03 -14.19
N LEU A 45 -10.55 6.40 -14.05
CA LEU A 45 -11.15 6.05 -12.76
C LEU A 45 -10.29 5.03 -11.98
N ALA A 46 -9.76 4.02 -12.68
CA ALA A 46 -8.84 3.05 -12.08
C ALA A 46 -7.55 3.73 -11.60
N ALA A 47 -6.95 4.60 -12.41
CA ALA A 47 -5.78 5.39 -12.03
C ALA A 47 -6.05 6.27 -10.80
N ALA A 48 -7.21 6.94 -10.76
CA ALA A 48 -7.64 7.76 -9.62
C ALA A 48 -7.80 6.93 -8.34
N LEU A 49 -8.36 5.73 -8.46
CA LEU A 49 -8.52 4.82 -7.32
C LEU A 49 -7.16 4.37 -6.76
N ILE A 50 -6.23 3.96 -7.63
CA ILE A 50 -4.89 3.50 -7.21
C ILE A 50 -4.08 4.66 -6.62
N ALA A 51 -4.04 5.81 -7.30
CA ALA A 51 -3.32 6.99 -6.82
C ALA A 51 -3.91 7.53 -5.51
N GLY A 52 -5.24 7.61 -5.42
CA GLY A 52 -5.95 8.00 -4.20
C GLY A 52 -5.68 7.05 -3.04
N SER A 53 -5.67 5.74 -3.28
CA SER A 53 -5.34 4.73 -2.27
C SER A 53 -3.90 4.89 -1.78
N THR A 54 -2.94 5.11 -2.69
CA THR A 54 -1.53 5.34 -2.36
C THR A 54 -1.34 6.61 -1.56
N LEU A 55 -2.02 7.69 -1.93
CA LEU A 55 -2.00 8.97 -1.22
C LEU A 55 -2.52 8.82 0.22
N VAL A 56 -3.69 8.20 0.39
CA VAL A 56 -4.29 7.99 1.73
C VAL A 56 -3.41 7.08 2.58
N ALA A 57 -2.91 5.98 2.02
CA ALA A 57 -2.01 5.09 2.73
C ALA A 57 -0.71 5.81 3.14
N GLY A 58 -0.18 6.70 2.28
CA GLY A 58 0.94 7.59 2.60
C GLY A 58 0.65 8.51 3.77
N LEU A 59 -0.51 9.20 3.78
CA LEU A 59 -0.93 10.07 4.89
C LEU A 59 -1.08 9.30 6.20
N VAL A 60 -1.69 8.11 6.16
CA VAL A 60 -1.79 7.22 7.32
C VAL A 60 -0.40 6.86 7.84
N LEU A 61 0.56 6.61 6.96
CA LEU A 61 1.93 6.29 7.34
C LEU A 61 2.67 7.47 7.98
N VAL A 62 2.42 8.70 7.52
CA VAL A 62 2.92 9.94 8.16
C VAL A 62 2.43 10.02 9.61
N GLU A 63 1.15 9.75 9.85
CA GLU A 63 0.56 9.74 11.19
C GLU A 63 1.14 8.65 12.09
N HIS A 64 1.55 7.51 11.54
CA HIS A 64 2.19 6.40 12.26
C HIS A 64 3.71 6.58 12.47
N GLY A 65 4.24 7.77 12.23
CA GLY A 65 5.63 8.14 12.53
C GLY A 65 6.64 7.88 11.41
N SER A 66 6.28 7.23 10.32
CA SER A 66 7.16 7.02 9.15
C SER A 66 7.02 8.17 8.15
N ARG A 67 7.38 9.38 8.59
CA ARG A 67 7.13 10.64 7.85
C ARG A 67 7.77 10.65 6.47
N LEU A 68 9.04 10.24 6.35
CA LEU A 68 9.77 10.27 5.07
C LEU A 68 9.07 9.43 4.00
N LEU A 69 8.79 8.16 4.30
CA LEU A 69 8.16 7.24 3.35
C LEU A 69 6.72 7.65 3.04
N GLY A 70 5.97 8.12 4.05
CA GLY A 70 4.61 8.60 3.85
C GLY A 70 4.55 9.83 2.94
N TRP A 71 5.39 10.83 3.17
CA TRP A 71 5.46 12.01 2.29
C TRP A 71 5.99 11.66 0.90
N ALA A 72 6.96 10.75 0.76
CA ALA A 72 7.42 10.28 -0.54
C ALA A 72 6.26 9.68 -1.36
N ALA A 73 5.43 8.84 -0.74
CA ALA A 73 4.27 8.27 -1.41
C ALA A 73 3.23 9.33 -1.82
N VAL A 74 2.95 10.31 -0.95
CA VAL A 74 2.03 11.42 -1.25
C VAL A 74 2.55 12.25 -2.42
N THR A 75 3.83 12.63 -2.42
CA THR A 75 4.43 13.46 -3.49
C THR A 75 4.54 12.73 -4.82
N VAL A 76 4.68 11.42 -4.82
CA VAL A 76 4.70 10.59 -6.03
C VAL A 76 3.30 10.35 -6.60
N SER A 77 2.27 10.23 -5.74
CA SER A 77 0.92 9.86 -6.17
C SER A 77 0.30 10.86 -7.15
N VAL A 78 0.46 12.16 -6.91
CA VAL A 78 -0.17 13.19 -7.75
C VAL A 78 0.47 13.28 -9.14
N PRO A 79 1.81 13.45 -9.29
CA PRO A 79 2.43 13.51 -10.61
C PRO A 79 2.29 12.18 -11.38
N ALA A 80 2.32 11.04 -10.69
CA ALA A 80 2.09 9.75 -11.33
C ALA A 80 0.67 9.63 -11.90
N PHE A 81 -0.35 10.07 -11.13
CA PHE A 81 -1.72 10.14 -11.63
C PHE A 81 -1.83 11.03 -12.86
N VAL A 82 -1.25 12.24 -12.82
CA VAL A 82 -1.27 13.17 -13.95
C VAL A 82 -0.59 12.56 -15.17
N ALA A 83 0.56 11.88 -15.01
CA ALA A 83 1.25 11.22 -16.11
C ALA A 83 0.41 10.10 -16.74
N ILE A 84 -0.28 9.30 -15.92
CA ILE A 84 -1.17 8.24 -16.42
C ILE A 84 -2.35 8.84 -17.18
N VAL A 85 -3.02 9.85 -16.62
CA VAL A 85 -4.15 10.50 -17.27
C VAL A 85 -3.71 11.15 -18.57
N TYR A 86 -2.61 11.87 -18.56
CA TYR A 86 -2.01 12.45 -19.77
C TYR A 86 -1.79 11.38 -20.84
N SER A 87 -1.15 10.27 -20.50
CA SER A 87 -0.93 9.16 -21.42
C SER A 87 -2.23 8.55 -21.98
N ILE A 88 -3.26 8.38 -21.15
CA ILE A 88 -4.55 7.84 -21.57
C ILE A 88 -5.24 8.77 -22.59
N TRP A 89 -5.13 10.08 -22.42
CA TRP A 89 -5.84 11.04 -23.26
C TRP A 89 -5.03 11.48 -24.47
N ASP A 90 -3.70 11.59 -24.36
CA ASP A 90 -2.81 12.04 -25.42
C ASP A 90 -2.52 10.94 -26.46
N PHE A 91 -2.34 9.68 -26.01
CA PHE A 91 -2.09 8.52 -26.89
C PHE A 91 -3.09 8.38 -28.05
N VAL A 92 -4.24 9.01 -27.93
CA VAL A 92 -5.32 8.91 -28.91
C VAL A 92 -5.40 10.13 -29.83
N PHE A 93 -4.82 11.27 -29.45
CA PHE A 93 -4.92 12.47 -30.27
C PHE A 93 -3.85 12.55 -31.36
N GLU A 94 -2.66 11.99 -31.14
CA GLU A 94 -1.51 12.18 -32.05
C GLU A 94 -0.74 10.91 -32.48
N GLY A 95 -1.04 9.74 -31.91
CA GLY A 95 -0.58 8.40 -32.39
C GLY A 95 0.92 8.12 -32.47
N GLU A 96 1.79 9.11 -32.42
CA GLU A 96 3.23 9.00 -32.65
C GLU A 96 4.11 9.50 -31.49
N GLY A 97 3.50 9.91 -30.35
CA GLY A 97 4.24 10.52 -29.26
C GLY A 97 4.74 9.51 -28.19
N ASP A 98 5.75 9.92 -27.43
CA ASP A 98 6.30 9.21 -26.28
C ASP A 98 5.37 9.21 -25.03
N SER A 99 4.11 9.65 -25.19
CA SER A 99 3.16 9.81 -24.08
C SER A 99 2.88 8.51 -23.31
N TRP A 100 2.89 7.35 -23.99
CA TRP A 100 2.75 6.05 -23.37
C TRP A 100 3.87 5.73 -22.37
N ARG A 101 5.08 6.24 -22.61
CA ARG A 101 6.24 6.07 -21.70
C ARG A 101 5.99 6.77 -20.38
N TRP A 102 5.37 7.95 -20.40
CA TRP A 102 5.00 8.67 -19.19
C TRP A 102 3.90 7.94 -18.41
N GLY A 103 2.93 7.35 -19.10
CA GLY A 103 1.90 6.51 -18.48
C GLY A 103 2.49 5.33 -17.73
N TRP A 104 3.39 4.59 -18.36
CA TRP A 104 4.11 3.49 -17.70
C TRP A 104 4.96 3.96 -16.54
N ALA A 105 5.66 5.08 -16.68
CA ALA A 105 6.42 5.67 -15.57
C ALA A 105 5.52 5.94 -14.35
N GLY A 106 4.35 6.53 -14.57
CA GLY A 106 3.35 6.77 -13.52
C GLY A 106 2.86 5.48 -12.89
N ILE A 107 2.53 4.46 -13.68
CA ILE A 107 2.07 3.15 -13.18
C ILE A 107 3.15 2.49 -12.31
N LEU A 108 4.40 2.43 -12.79
CA LEU A 108 5.51 1.85 -12.06
C LEU A 108 5.78 2.57 -10.75
N ALA A 109 5.73 3.91 -10.76
CA ALA A 109 5.91 4.73 -9.57
C ALA A 109 4.81 4.48 -8.53
N LEU A 110 3.53 4.38 -8.95
CA LEU A 110 2.41 4.07 -8.07
C LEU A 110 2.51 2.67 -7.48
N ILE A 111 2.86 1.66 -8.29
CA ILE A 111 3.02 0.29 -7.81
C ILE A 111 4.13 0.23 -6.76
N ALA A 112 5.29 0.84 -7.03
CA ALA A 112 6.40 0.86 -6.09
C ALA A 112 6.03 1.58 -4.78
N ALA A 113 5.37 2.74 -4.87
CA ALA A 113 4.91 3.48 -3.71
C ALA A 113 3.87 2.69 -2.89
N LEU A 114 2.92 2.04 -3.56
CA LEU A 114 1.89 1.23 -2.93
C LEU A 114 2.50 0.03 -2.19
N ILE A 115 3.43 -0.70 -2.82
CA ILE A 115 4.16 -1.81 -2.19
C ILE A 115 4.91 -1.31 -0.96
N ALA A 116 5.67 -0.22 -1.07
CA ALA A 116 6.47 0.31 0.03
C ALA A 116 5.60 0.73 1.23
N VAL A 117 4.51 1.45 0.98
CA VAL A 117 3.61 1.94 2.03
C VAL A 117 2.83 0.80 2.67
N THR A 118 2.22 -0.10 1.88
CA THR A 118 1.41 -1.20 2.40
C THR A 118 2.26 -2.22 3.16
N ALA A 119 3.45 -2.57 2.64
CA ALA A 119 4.39 -3.41 3.37
C ALA A 119 4.76 -2.80 4.72
N ARG A 120 5.02 -1.48 4.76
CA ARG A 120 5.39 -0.77 6.00
C ARG A 120 4.22 -0.68 6.98
N LEU A 121 2.99 -0.47 6.51
CA LEU A 121 1.79 -0.44 7.35
C LEU A 121 1.49 -1.81 7.98
N LEU A 122 1.76 -2.89 7.26
CA LEU A 122 1.58 -4.25 7.75
C LEU A 122 2.65 -4.67 8.76
N ALA A 123 3.86 -4.11 8.68
CA ALA A 123 5.00 -4.50 9.51
C ALA A 123 4.87 -3.94 10.94
N ARG A 124 4.80 -4.83 11.94
CA ARG A 124 4.67 -4.47 13.37
C ARG A 124 5.94 -4.76 14.17
N SER A 125 6.68 -5.83 13.83
CA SER A 125 7.92 -6.17 14.53
C SER A 125 9.15 -5.55 13.85
N PRO A 126 10.23 -5.25 14.55
CA PRO A 126 11.42 -4.61 13.98
C PRO A 126 12.08 -5.43 12.86
N ALA A 127 12.02 -6.75 12.94
CA ALA A 127 12.54 -7.63 11.89
C ALA A 127 11.70 -7.51 10.60
N ILE A 128 10.37 -7.52 10.74
CA ILE A 128 9.44 -7.40 9.61
C ILE A 128 9.48 -5.99 9.02
N VAL A 129 9.74 -4.96 9.83
CA VAL A 129 9.98 -3.58 9.34
C VAL A 129 11.19 -3.53 8.40
N ARG A 130 12.29 -4.23 8.72
CA ARG A 130 13.45 -4.32 7.84
C ARG A 130 13.11 -5.02 6.52
N LEU A 131 12.34 -6.11 6.58
CA LEU A 131 11.85 -6.80 5.39
C LEU A 131 10.92 -5.91 4.54
N ALA A 132 10.02 -5.17 5.17
CA ALA A 132 9.14 -4.23 4.49
C ALA A 132 9.92 -3.09 3.80
N LEU A 133 10.98 -2.59 4.44
CA LEU A 133 11.89 -1.62 3.83
C LEU A 133 12.65 -2.24 2.66
N ALA A 134 13.13 -3.47 2.79
CA ALA A 134 13.78 -4.19 1.68
C ALA A 134 12.82 -4.41 0.51
N ALA A 135 11.57 -4.80 0.76
CA ALA A 135 10.54 -4.92 -0.29
C ALA A 135 10.27 -3.58 -0.98
N GLY A 136 10.17 -2.49 -0.22
CA GLY A 136 10.00 -1.14 -0.77
C GLY A 136 11.18 -0.66 -1.60
N THR A 137 12.42 -0.92 -1.15
CA THR A 137 13.63 -0.58 -1.92
C THR A 137 13.74 -1.42 -3.19
N LEU A 138 13.45 -2.72 -3.14
CA LEU A 138 13.40 -3.58 -4.32
C LEU A 138 12.35 -3.09 -5.32
N ALA A 139 11.15 -2.70 -4.85
CA ALA A 139 10.11 -2.14 -5.70
C ALA A 139 10.56 -0.84 -6.39
N ALA A 140 11.23 0.06 -5.66
CA ALA A 140 11.76 1.29 -6.23
C ALA A 140 12.85 1.02 -7.28
N VAL A 141 13.78 0.11 -6.99
CA VAL A 141 14.82 -0.30 -7.94
C VAL A 141 14.20 -0.95 -9.17
N ALA A 142 13.22 -1.84 -9.00
CA ALA A 142 12.51 -2.48 -10.10
C ALA A 142 11.79 -1.45 -10.98
N ALA A 143 11.11 -0.47 -10.37
CA ALA A 143 10.43 0.60 -11.10
C ALA A 143 11.41 1.48 -11.88
N ILE A 144 12.53 1.89 -11.28
CA ILE A 144 13.56 2.69 -11.95
C ILE A 144 14.19 1.90 -13.08
N ALA A 145 14.57 0.64 -12.87
CA ALA A 145 15.15 -0.20 -13.90
C ALA A 145 14.16 -0.44 -15.06
N SER A 146 12.87 -0.66 -14.75
CA SER A 146 11.84 -0.77 -15.79
C SER A 146 11.65 0.53 -16.56
N TYR A 147 11.68 1.68 -15.87
CA TYR A 147 11.63 2.98 -16.52
C TYR A 147 12.79 3.18 -17.48
N ILE A 148 14.03 2.87 -17.05
CA ILE A 148 15.21 2.94 -17.90
C ILE A 148 15.06 2.01 -19.12
N ALA A 149 14.55 0.80 -18.95
CA ALA A 149 14.31 -0.14 -20.04
C ALA A 149 13.29 0.37 -21.07
N ILE A 150 12.24 1.06 -20.61
CA ILE A 150 11.23 1.65 -21.49
C ILE A 150 11.81 2.79 -22.34
N TRP A 151 12.79 3.51 -21.82
CA TRP A 151 13.44 4.61 -22.56
C TRP A 151 14.58 4.13 -23.47
N ASN A 152 15.14 2.94 -23.22
CA ASN A 152 16.17 2.35 -24.06
C ASN A 152 15.52 1.30 -24.97
N ASP A 153 15.26 1.66 -26.22
CA ASP A 153 14.59 0.78 -27.21
C ASP A 153 15.39 -0.52 -27.52
N ASP A 154 16.68 -0.57 -27.18
CA ASP A 154 17.58 -1.73 -27.34
C ASP A 154 17.66 -2.64 -26.09
N SER A 155 16.62 -2.68 -25.26
CA SER A 155 16.61 -3.60 -24.12
C SER A 155 16.51 -5.06 -24.59
N GLY A 156 17.67 -5.73 -24.73
CA GLY A 156 17.74 -7.13 -25.14
C GLY A 156 17.12 -8.09 -24.12
N ASP A 157 16.93 -9.35 -24.53
CA ASP A 157 16.33 -10.44 -23.72
C ASP A 157 16.94 -10.58 -22.31
N ALA A 158 18.23 -10.29 -22.15
CA ALA A 158 18.91 -10.36 -20.86
C ALA A 158 18.35 -9.31 -19.87
N MET A 159 18.06 -8.09 -20.32
CA MET A 159 17.47 -7.04 -19.50
C MET A 159 16.04 -7.38 -19.12
N ALA A 160 15.23 -7.88 -20.06
CA ALA A 160 13.87 -8.32 -19.80
C ALA A 160 13.82 -9.42 -18.72
N ARG A 161 14.72 -10.42 -18.81
CA ARG A 161 14.85 -11.48 -17.79
C ARG A 161 15.27 -10.91 -16.44
N GLY A 162 16.25 -10.00 -16.41
CA GLY A 162 16.68 -9.34 -15.17
C GLY A 162 15.56 -8.58 -14.49
N LEU A 163 14.74 -7.83 -15.24
CA LEU A 163 13.57 -7.14 -14.74
C LEU A 163 12.51 -8.10 -14.20
N ALA A 164 12.24 -9.21 -14.92
CA ALA A 164 11.30 -10.22 -14.46
C ALA A 164 11.73 -10.82 -13.11
N VAL A 165 13.01 -11.18 -12.97
CA VAL A 165 13.57 -11.67 -11.70
C VAL A 165 13.41 -10.63 -10.59
N LEU A 166 13.70 -9.36 -10.87
CA LEU A 166 13.61 -8.28 -9.89
C LEU A 166 12.16 -8.07 -9.40
N TRP A 167 11.20 -8.12 -10.31
CA TRP A 167 9.78 -8.03 -9.95
C TRP A 167 9.27 -9.26 -9.19
N ILE A 168 9.75 -10.47 -9.53
CA ILE A 168 9.44 -11.69 -8.78
C ILE A 168 9.98 -11.60 -7.36
N LEU A 169 11.23 -11.15 -7.17
CA LEU A 169 11.83 -10.96 -5.86
C LEU A 169 11.10 -9.89 -5.05
N THR A 170 10.67 -8.80 -5.69
CA THR A 170 9.87 -7.75 -5.07
C THR A 170 8.53 -8.30 -4.58
N GLY A 171 7.82 -9.04 -5.44
CA GLY A 171 6.55 -9.68 -5.09
C GLY A 171 6.70 -10.69 -3.95
N LEU A 172 7.75 -11.51 -3.98
CA LEU A 172 8.05 -12.47 -2.93
C LEU A 172 8.34 -11.76 -1.59
N ALA A 173 9.20 -10.75 -1.60
CA ALA A 173 9.52 -9.97 -0.40
C ALA A 173 8.28 -9.29 0.18
N TYR A 174 7.41 -8.74 -0.67
CA TYR A 174 6.15 -8.13 -0.28
C TYR A 174 5.19 -9.14 0.36
N LEU A 175 4.99 -10.31 -0.25
CA LEU A 175 4.10 -11.36 0.26
C LEU A 175 4.61 -11.99 1.56
N LEU A 176 5.93 -12.02 1.77
CA LEU A 176 6.51 -12.52 3.02
C LEU A 176 6.16 -11.62 4.22
N VAL A 177 5.94 -10.32 4.03
CA VAL A 177 5.59 -9.40 5.12
C VAL A 177 4.34 -9.85 5.89
N PRO A 178 3.15 -10.01 5.26
CA PRO A 178 1.95 -10.44 5.99
C PRO A 178 2.06 -11.88 6.50
N VAL A 179 2.74 -12.77 5.77
CA VAL A 179 2.93 -14.17 6.17
C VAL A 179 3.74 -14.24 7.47
N LEU A 180 4.92 -13.62 7.49
CA LEU A 180 5.77 -13.60 8.68
C LEU A 180 5.12 -12.85 9.85
N GLN A 181 4.35 -11.79 9.56
CA GLN A 181 3.60 -11.08 10.59
C GLN A 181 2.57 -11.99 11.26
N ARG A 182 1.91 -12.86 10.50
CA ARG A 182 0.95 -13.81 11.04
C ARG A 182 1.62 -14.85 11.96
N PHE A 183 2.79 -15.36 11.56
CA PHE A 183 3.56 -16.32 12.38
C PHE A 183 4.15 -15.67 13.61
N SER A 184 4.67 -14.45 13.53
CA SER A 184 5.23 -13.74 14.68
C SER A 184 4.15 -13.35 15.71
N SER A 185 2.90 -13.14 15.26
CA SER A 185 1.76 -12.89 16.16
C SER A 185 1.24 -14.16 16.83
N ALA A 186 1.43 -15.32 16.22
CA ALA A 186 1.05 -16.62 16.77
C ALA A 186 2.07 -17.15 17.79
N GLY A 187 3.29 -16.61 17.78
CA GLY A 187 4.40 -17.06 18.63
C GLY A 187 4.60 -16.24 19.91
N THR A 188 3.69 -15.34 20.29
CA THR A 188 3.71 -14.78 21.63
C THR A 188 3.10 -15.83 22.56
N PRO A 189 3.92 -16.60 23.27
CA PRO A 189 3.36 -17.58 24.20
C PRO A 189 2.59 -16.81 25.26
N ALA A 190 1.43 -17.34 25.64
CA ALA A 190 0.70 -16.91 26.84
C ALA A 190 1.54 -17.04 28.14
N GLY A 191 2.83 -17.39 27.97
CA GLY A 191 3.76 -17.66 29.05
C GLY A 191 4.47 -16.46 29.67
N ASP A 192 4.34 -15.27 29.08
CA ASP A 192 4.92 -14.04 29.69
C ASP A 192 3.89 -13.26 30.54
N GLU A 193 2.69 -13.80 30.68
CA GLU A 193 1.68 -13.26 31.59
C GLU A 193 1.89 -13.83 32.99
N ARG A 194 2.28 -12.98 33.91
CA ARG A 194 2.41 -13.32 35.32
C ARG A 194 1.22 -12.76 36.08
N LEU A 195 0.44 -13.63 36.72
CA LEU A 195 -0.59 -13.18 37.64
C LEU A 195 0.05 -12.43 38.81
N VAL A 196 -0.23 -11.15 38.95
CA VAL A 196 0.37 -10.29 39.98
C VAL A 196 -0.56 -10.13 41.18
N ALA A 197 -1.85 -10.03 40.92
CA ALA A 197 -2.88 -9.97 41.96
C ALA A 197 -4.24 -10.38 41.39
N GLU A 198 -5.06 -10.99 42.23
CA GLU A 198 -6.46 -11.27 41.96
C GLU A 198 -7.30 -10.38 42.88
N LEU A 199 -8.06 -9.47 42.27
CA LEU A 199 -9.06 -8.65 42.96
C LEU A 199 -10.42 -9.19 42.61
N GLU A 200 -11.42 -8.97 43.47
CA GLU A 200 -12.76 -9.52 43.29
C GLU A 200 -13.35 -9.18 41.89
N GLY A 201 -13.40 -10.21 41.01
CA GLY A 201 -13.86 -10.09 39.62
C GLY A 201 -12.87 -9.45 38.62
N VAL A 202 -11.63 -9.17 39.02
CA VAL A 202 -10.60 -8.58 38.19
C VAL A 202 -9.29 -9.34 38.36
N GLU A 203 -8.76 -9.83 37.25
CA GLU A 203 -7.45 -10.46 37.17
C GLU A 203 -6.41 -9.42 36.75
N VAL A 204 -5.34 -9.30 37.53
CA VAL A 204 -4.25 -8.34 37.26
C VAL A 204 -3.06 -9.13 36.73
N VAL A 205 -2.74 -8.92 35.47
CA VAL A 205 -1.71 -9.68 34.76
C VAL A 205 -0.59 -8.73 34.29
N ALA A 206 0.65 -9.06 34.60
CA ALA A 206 1.80 -8.36 34.06
C ALA A 206 2.18 -8.96 32.69
N THR A 207 2.32 -8.14 31.67
CA THR A 207 2.72 -8.57 30.33
C THR A 207 3.76 -7.60 29.75
N ARG A 208 4.75 -8.15 29.04
CA ARG A 208 5.77 -7.36 28.34
C ARG A 208 5.27 -6.75 27.04
N SER A 209 4.21 -7.28 26.47
CA SER A 209 3.64 -6.75 25.22
C SER A 209 2.13 -6.93 25.21
N GLY A 210 1.37 -5.89 25.50
CA GLY A 210 -0.08 -5.98 25.50
C GLY A 210 -0.77 -4.69 25.08
N ARG A 211 -1.99 -4.80 24.51
CA ARG A 211 -2.89 -3.69 24.30
C ARG A 211 -3.83 -3.61 25.51
N GLY A 212 -3.78 -2.50 26.22
CA GLY A 212 -4.67 -2.26 27.34
C GLY A 212 -4.25 -1.03 28.15
N VAL A 213 -4.98 -0.72 29.21
CA VAL A 213 -4.54 0.24 30.21
C VAL A 213 -3.46 -0.46 31.04
N ALA A 214 -2.21 -0.04 30.82
CA ALA A 214 -1.08 -0.64 31.50
C ALA A 214 -0.53 0.34 32.53
N VAL A 215 -0.22 -0.18 33.74
CA VAL A 215 0.49 0.55 34.78
C VAL A 215 1.90 -0.04 34.87
N ASP A 216 2.93 0.80 34.70
CA ASP A 216 4.31 0.34 34.78
C ASP A 216 4.64 -0.05 36.22
N LEU A 217 4.95 -1.32 36.47
CA LEU A 217 5.37 -1.83 37.79
C LEU A 217 6.87 -1.79 37.98
N HIS A 218 7.61 -2.10 36.91
CA HIS A 218 9.07 -2.07 36.86
C HIS A 218 9.53 -1.57 35.49
N PRO A 219 10.75 -1.12 35.34
CA PRO A 219 11.28 -0.75 34.03
C PRO A 219 11.12 -1.90 33.01
N GLY A 220 10.21 -1.76 32.07
CA GLY A 220 9.90 -2.74 31.02
C GLY A 220 8.75 -3.71 31.30
N GLU A 221 8.14 -3.69 32.47
CA GLU A 221 6.91 -4.44 32.78
C GLU A 221 5.68 -3.56 32.74
N ARG A 222 4.55 -4.11 32.23
CA ARG A 222 3.26 -3.42 32.16
C ARG A 222 2.20 -4.24 32.87
N LEU A 223 1.39 -3.59 33.66
CA LEU A 223 0.26 -4.20 34.36
C LEU A 223 -0.99 -4.07 33.53
N LEU A 224 -1.60 -5.19 33.17
CA LEU A 224 -2.87 -5.24 32.46
C LEU A 224 -4.00 -5.63 33.39
N LEU A 225 -5.03 -4.83 33.47
CA LEU A 225 -6.26 -5.16 34.16
C LEU A 225 -7.19 -5.88 33.17
N ARG A 226 -7.43 -7.16 33.41
CA ARG A 226 -8.32 -8.00 32.62
C ARG A 226 -9.53 -8.39 33.44
N ARG A 227 -10.71 -8.11 32.92
CA ARG A 227 -11.94 -8.58 33.56
C ARG A 227 -12.08 -10.08 33.36
N ARG A 228 -12.27 -10.81 34.44
CA ARG A 228 -12.56 -12.24 34.40
C ARG A 228 -13.98 -12.42 33.83
N SER A 229 -14.09 -13.07 32.68
CA SER A 229 -15.36 -13.43 32.03
C SER A 229 -15.84 -14.79 32.51
#